data_56cb23d0e3feaa01537e88de88fb3345
#
_entry.id   56cb23d0e3feaa01537e88de88fb3345
#
_cell.length_a   1.000
_cell.length_b   1.000
_cell.length_c   1.000
_cell.angle_alpha   90.00
_cell.angle_beta   90.00
_cell.angle_gamma   90.00
#
_symmetry.space_group_name_H-M   'P 1'
#
loop_
_entity.id
_entity.type
_entity.pdbx_description
1 polymer ?
#
loop_
_entity_poly.entity_id
_entity_poly.type
_entity_poly.pdbx_seq_one_letter_code
_entity_poly.pdbx_strand_id
1 'polypeptide(L)'
;GTTGERGGKYAYQDQLDLVQVDYDGNIVWKFDHTELIADPGKEPTWQARQHHDYQREGNTVGYYYPGGEPKTDSGNTIILTHENVYNHEISDKKLIDDKIIEVDWEGNILWSWRASDHFAEFDFDEAAKNVLFRNPGLHGEAGGDWMHINCVSVLGENKLYDAGDERFHPDNLIFDARNANILAIISKKT
;
A
#
# COMPACT_ATOMS: atom_id res chain seq x y z
N GLY A 1 1.49 11.30 -11.87
CA GLY A 1 0.06 11.31 -12.03
C GLY A 1 -0.38 10.37 -13.10
N THR A 2 -1.33 9.55 -12.81
CA THR A 2 -1.88 8.61 -13.76
C THR A 2 -2.99 9.26 -14.55
N THR A 3 -2.95 9.10 -15.84
CA THR A 3 -4.05 9.47 -16.71
C THR A 3 -4.81 8.20 -17.04
N GLY A 4 -5.76 7.85 -16.20
CA GLY A 4 -6.69 6.80 -16.58
C GLY A 4 -7.51 7.28 -17.77
N GLU A 5 -7.42 6.60 -18.90
CA GLU A 5 -8.37 6.79 -20.01
C GLU A 5 -9.77 6.28 -19.66
N ARG A 6 -9.97 5.83 -18.42
CA ARG A 6 -11.28 5.42 -17.96
C ARG A 6 -12.17 6.65 -17.84
N GLY A 7 -13.01 6.81 -18.84
CA GLY A 7 -14.11 7.75 -18.79
C GLY A 7 -15.03 7.37 -17.63
N GLY A 8 -15.39 8.33 -16.81
CA GLY A 8 -16.35 8.10 -15.75
C GLY A 8 -16.24 9.10 -14.62
N LYS A 9 -17.18 9.04 -13.70
CA LYS A 9 -17.32 9.96 -12.58
C LYS A 9 -16.07 10.01 -11.68
N TYR A 10 -15.28 8.94 -11.64
CA TYR A 10 -14.11 8.77 -10.78
C TYR A 10 -12.81 8.59 -11.55
N ALA A 11 -12.77 8.91 -12.84
CA ALA A 11 -11.59 8.74 -13.69
C ALA A 11 -10.33 9.38 -13.11
N TYR A 12 -10.45 10.47 -12.38
CA TYR A 12 -9.34 11.14 -11.71
C TYR A 12 -8.82 10.41 -10.46
N GLN A 13 -9.56 9.44 -9.94
CA GLN A 13 -9.16 8.61 -8.79
C GLN A 13 -8.65 7.23 -9.23
N ASP A 14 -8.95 6.83 -10.46
CA ASP A 14 -8.54 5.54 -11.00
C ASP A 14 -7.09 5.62 -11.45
N GLN A 15 -6.20 5.18 -10.62
CA GLN A 15 -4.78 5.09 -10.95
C GLN A 15 -4.54 3.82 -11.77
N LEU A 16 -4.32 3.98 -13.07
CA LEU A 16 -3.95 2.86 -13.95
C LEU A 16 -2.46 2.61 -13.94
N ASP A 17 -1.70 3.68 -14.07
CA ASP A 17 -0.26 3.65 -14.19
C ASP A 17 0.37 4.48 -13.08
N LEU A 18 1.43 3.96 -12.48
CA LEU A 18 2.37 4.74 -11.70
C LEU A 18 3.54 5.09 -12.63
N VAL A 19 3.78 6.38 -12.84
CA VAL A 19 4.80 6.84 -13.78
C VAL A 19 5.78 7.81 -13.11
N GLN A 20 7.04 7.71 -13.48
CA GLN A 20 8.06 8.72 -13.25
C GLN A 20 8.28 9.48 -14.54
N VAL A 21 8.28 10.81 -14.46
CA VAL A 21 8.55 11.68 -15.60
C VAL A 21 9.77 12.55 -15.32
N ASP A 22 10.54 12.86 -16.35
CA ASP A 22 11.59 13.87 -16.29
C ASP A 22 11.03 15.30 -16.35
N TYR A 23 11.89 16.30 -16.28
CA TYR A 23 11.48 17.70 -16.32
C TYR A 23 10.97 18.16 -17.69
N ASP A 24 11.23 17.39 -18.74
CA ASP A 24 10.73 17.63 -20.10
C ASP A 24 9.38 16.94 -20.35
N GLY A 25 8.90 16.14 -19.36
CA GLY A 25 7.63 15.43 -19.42
C GLY A 25 7.71 14.05 -20.07
N ASN A 26 8.90 13.53 -20.35
CA ASN A 26 9.06 12.17 -20.85
C ASN A 26 8.89 11.15 -19.73
N ILE A 27 8.18 10.04 -20.00
CA ILE A 27 8.08 8.92 -19.08
C ILE A 27 9.41 8.16 -19.07
N VAL A 28 10.08 8.13 -17.93
CA VAL A 28 11.37 7.44 -17.74
C VAL A 28 11.23 6.11 -17.01
N TRP A 29 10.13 5.92 -16.31
CA TRP A 29 9.76 4.65 -15.67
C TRP A 29 8.25 4.53 -15.55
N LYS A 30 7.76 3.28 -15.56
CA LYS A 30 6.34 2.99 -15.50
C LYS A 30 6.08 1.66 -14.78
N PHE A 31 5.06 1.66 -13.91
CA PHE A 31 4.44 0.46 -13.37
C PHE A 31 2.96 0.48 -13.76
N ASP A 32 2.54 -0.43 -14.62
CA ASP A 32 1.23 -0.41 -15.28
C ASP A 32 0.47 -1.76 -15.18
N HIS A 33 0.64 -2.44 -14.08
CA HIS A 33 -0.05 -3.70 -13.84
C HIS A 33 -1.56 -3.46 -13.65
N THR A 34 -2.34 -3.85 -14.64
CA THR A 34 -3.81 -3.78 -14.61
C THR A 34 -4.41 -5.17 -14.63
N GLU A 35 -5.54 -5.32 -13.94
CA GLU A 35 -6.28 -6.56 -13.82
C GLU A 35 -7.77 -6.31 -13.96
N LEU A 36 -8.53 -7.36 -14.32
CA LEU A 36 -9.99 -7.33 -14.26
C LEU A 36 -10.41 -7.56 -12.81
N ILE A 37 -10.79 -6.49 -12.10
CA ILE A 37 -11.08 -6.51 -10.67
C ILE A 37 -12.59 -6.40 -10.44
N ALA A 38 -13.12 -7.28 -9.60
CA ALA A 38 -14.50 -7.23 -9.10
C ALA A 38 -14.50 -6.94 -7.60
N ASP A 39 -14.51 -5.66 -7.23
CA ASP A 39 -14.66 -5.25 -5.85
C ASP A 39 -16.02 -5.66 -5.28
N PRO A 40 -16.16 -5.81 -3.95
CA PRO A 40 -17.42 -6.16 -3.34
C PRO A 40 -18.56 -5.23 -3.76
N GLY A 41 -19.60 -5.81 -4.34
CA GLY A 41 -20.79 -5.07 -4.79
C GLY A 41 -20.61 -4.24 -6.07
N LYS A 42 -19.50 -4.40 -6.80
CA LYS A 42 -19.26 -3.73 -8.08
C LYS A 42 -19.14 -4.74 -9.22
N GLU A 43 -19.48 -4.31 -10.42
CA GLU A 43 -19.21 -5.06 -11.64
C GLU A 43 -17.70 -5.08 -11.93
N PRO A 44 -17.16 -6.17 -12.54
CA PRO A 44 -15.76 -6.26 -12.89
C PRO A 44 -15.35 -5.14 -13.84
N THR A 45 -14.25 -4.46 -13.53
CA THR A 45 -13.64 -3.43 -14.37
C THR A 45 -12.14 -3.61 -14.44
N TRP A 46 -11.53 -3.19 -15.55
CA TRP A 46 -10.08 -3.11 -15.65
C TRP A 46 -9.58 -1.95 -14.80
N GLN A 47 -8.72 -2.26 -13.84
CA GLN A 47 -8.13 -1.27 -12.95
C GLN A 47 -6.78 -1.74 -12.41
N ALA A 48 -6.01 -0.79 -11.90
CA ALA A 48 -4.77 -1.08 -11.20
C ALA A 48 -5.04 -1.46 -9.74
N ARG A 49 -4.08 -2.14 -9.14
CA ARG A 49 -4.10 -2.49 -7.72
C ARG A 49 -3.51 -1.39 -6.84
N GLN A 50 -2.60 -0.56 -7.39
CA GLN A 50 -1.96 0.50 -6.63
C GLN A 50 -2.94 1.60 -6.23
N HIS A 51 -2.73 2.13 -5.04
CA HIS A 51 -3.50 3.24 -4.50
C HIS A 51 -2.65 4.06 -3.52
N HIS A 52 -3.07 5.27 -3.23
CA HIS A 52 -2.57 6.23 -2.25
C HIS A 52 -1.07 6.50 -2.31
N ASP A 53 -0.19 5.54 -2.02
CA ASP A 53 1.21 5.85 -1.73
C ASP A 53 2.23 4.93 -2.41
N TYR A 54 3.41 5.48 -2.62
CA TYR A 54 4.57 4.77 -3.17
C TYR A 54 5.86 5.48 -2.78
N GLN A 55 6.95 4.74 -2.68
CA GLN A 55 8.26 5.29 -2.36
C GLN A 55 9.36 4.64 -3.20
N ARG A 56 10.10 5.45 -3.98
CA ARG A 56 11.31 5.02 -4.67
C ARG A 56 12.48 4.99 -3.71
N GLU A 57 13.35 3.99 -3.82
CA GLU A 57 14.61 3.89 -3.08
C GLU A 57 15.44 5.18 -3.18
N GLY A 58 16.01 5.61 -2.06
CA GLY A 58 16.75 6.87 -1.95
C GLY A 58 15.87 8.11 -1.74
N ASN A 59 14.54 8.00 -1.90
CA ASN A 59 13.62 9.08 -1.56
C ASN A 59 13.10 8.91 -0.13
N THR A 60 13.20 9.96 0.65
CA THR A 60 12.51 10.05 1.92
C THR A 60 11.09 10.51 1.71
N VAL A 61 10.17 9.93 2.49
CA VAL A 61 8.75 10.19 2.34
C VAL A 61 8.39 11.60 2.75
N GLY A 62 7.61 12.24 1.88
CA GLY A 62 6.79 13.39 2.21
C GLY A 62 7.53 14.68 2.55
N TYR A 63 8.86 14.71 2.62
CA TYR A 63 9.63 15.92 2.91
C TYR A 63 11.03 15.90 2.29
N TYR A 64 11.53 17.09 2.03
CA TYR A 64 12.89 17.28 1.56
C TYR A 64 13.90 16.86 2.64
N TYR A 65 14.80 15.96 2.28
CA TYR A 65 15.92 15.54 3.11
C TYR A 65 17.23 16.10 2.53
N PRO A 66 17.89 17.03 3.21
CA PRO A 66 19.18 17.56 2.75
C PRO A 66 20.23 16.44 2.69
N GLY A 67 20.84 16.26 1.52
CA GLY A 67 21.84 15.20 1.31
C GLY A 67 21.24 13.85 0.89
N GLY A 68 19.93 13.74 0.73
CA GLY A 68 19.29 12.58 0.11
C GLY A 68 19.63 12.51 -1.37
N GLU A 69 19.96 11.33 -1.85
CA GLU A 69 20.22 11.05 -3.26
C GLU A 69 19.12 10.15 -3.81
N PRO A 70 18.00 10.73 -4.32
CA PRO A 70 16.92 9.95 -4.89
C PRO A 70 17.42 9.20 -6.12
N LYS A 71 17.05 7.93 -6.23
CA LYS A 71 17.31 7.15 -7.45
C LYS A 71 16.30 7.51 -8.52
N THR A 72 16.78 8.01 -9.62
CA THR A 72 15.95 8.51 -10.73
C THR A 72 16.02 7.67 -11.99
N ASP A 73 16.94 6.72 -12.05
CA ASP A 73 17.24 5.85 -13.20
C ASP A 73 17.40 4.37 -12.81
N SER A 74 17.14 4.04 -11.56
CA SER A 74 17.32 2.70 -10.99
C SER A 74 16.61 2.61 -9.63
N GLY A 75 16.79 1.47 -8.97
CA GLY A 75 16.33 1.23 -7.60
C GLY A 75 14.93 0.66 -7.50
N ASN A 76 14.63 0.11 -6.33
CA ASN A 76 13.35 -0.50 -6.05
C ASN A 76 12.29 0.54 -5.71
N THR A 77 11.03 0.14 -5.82
CA THR A 77 9.88 0.99 -5.43
C THR A 77 8.95 0.20 -4.53
N ILE A 78 8.69 0.74 -3.36
CA ILE A 78 7.59 0.29 -2.50
C ILE A 78 6.30 0.89 -3.06
N ILE A 79 5.29 0.07 -3.22
CA ILE A 79 3.98 0.48 -3.76
C ILE A 79 2.89 -0.07 -2.86
N LEU A 80 1.98 0.78 -2.43
CA LEU A 80 0.78 0.36 -1.74
C LEU A 80 -0.26 -0.11 -2.76
N THR A 81 -0.78 -1.30 -2.55
CA THR A 81 -1.75 -1.96 -3.43
C THR A 81 -2.86 -2.60 -2.60
N HIS A 82 -3.89 -3.12 -3.26
CA HIS A 82 -4.90 -3.93 -2.60
C HIS A 82 -5.20 -5.21 -3.38
N GLU A 83 -5.75 -6.19 -2.68
CA GLU A 83 -6.26 -7.44 -3.25
C GLU A 83 -7.65 -7.76 -2.73
N ASN A 84 -8.42 -8.50 -3.52
CA ASN A 84 -9.70 -9.02 -3.08
C ASN A 84 -9.52 -10.43 -2.52
N VAL A 85 -9.76 -10.60 -1.22
CA VAL A 85 -9.55 -11.86 -0.50
C VAL A 85 -10.77 -12.28 0.32
N TYR A 86 -10.78 -13.55 0.70
CA TYR A 86 -11.64 -14.06 1.77
C TYR A 86 -10.75 -14.52 2.92
N ASN A 87 -10.98 -13.96 4.11
CA ASN A 87 -10.36 -14.41 5.35
C ASN A 87 -11.43 -14.48 6.44
N HIS A 88 -11.83 -15.70 6.78
CA HIS A 88 -12.91 -15.97 7.73
C HIS A 88 -12.57 -15.61 9.19
N GLU A 89 -11.30 -15.36 9.51
CA GLU A 89 -10.92 -14.83 10.81
C GLU A 89 -11.31 -13.35 10.94
N ILE A 90 -11.36 -12.63 9.80
CA ILE A 90 -11.74 -11.21 9.75
C ILE A 90 -13.24 -11.08 9.46
N SER A 91 -13.74 -11.74 8.41
CA SER A 91 -15.14 -11.67 8.00
C SER A 91 -15.52 -12.80 7.03
N ASP A 92 -16.79 -13.20 7.02
CA ASP A 92 -17.36 -14.06 5.97
C ASP A 92 -17.62 -13.31 4.67
N LYS A 93 -17.43 -12.00 4.66
CA LYS A 93 -17.57 -11.16 3.46
C LYS A 93 -16.24 -11.05 2.72
N LYS A 94 -16.32 -10.80 1.42
CA LYS A 94 -15.14 -10.50 0.60
C LYS A 94 -14.51 -9.20 1.08
N LEU A 95 -13.20 -9.21 1.28
CA LEU A 95 -12.41 -8.06 1.72
C LEU A 95 -11.75 -7.38 0.52
N ILE A 96 -11.58 -6.08 0.64
CA ILE A 96 -10.54 -5.32 -0.06
C ILE A 96 -9.41 -5.23 0.95
N ASP A 97 -8.32 -5.94 0.69
CA ASP A 97 -7.23 -6.12 1.64
C ASP A 97 -5.98 -5.38 1.15
N ASP A 98 -5.40 -4.57 2.02
CA ASP A 98 -4.21 -3.83 1.68
C ASP A 98 -3.00 -4.76 1.57
N LYS A 99 -2.20 -4.52 0.54
CA LYS A 99 -0.97 -5.23 0.25
C LYS A 99 0.12 -4.24 -0.12
N ILE A 100 1.26 -4.38 0.51
CA ILE A 100 2.45 -3.60 0.17
C ILE A 100 3.36 -4.50 -0.68
N ILE A 101 3.83 -4.00 -1.80
CA ILE A 101 4.78 -4.69 -2.67
C ILE A 101 6.05 -3.87 -2.82
N GLU A 102 7.17 -4.53 -3.02
CA GLU A 102 8.40 -3.93 -3.50
C GLU A 102 8.69 -4.48 -4.88
N VAL A 103 8.91 -3.59 -5.83
CA VAL A 103 9.25 -3.95 -7.21
C VAL A 103 10.62 -3.42 -7.58
N ASP A 104 11.34 -4.15 -8.45
CA ASP A 104 12.56 -3.66 -9.06
C ASP A 104 12.28 -2.63 -10.17
N TRP A 105 13.34 -2.17 -10.82
CA TRP A 105 13.22 -1.20 -11.93
C TRP A 105 12.44 -1.75 -13.13
N GLU A 106 12.50 -3.05 -13.36
CA GLU A 106 11.79 -3.76 -14.42
C GLU A 106 10.33 -4.06 -14.08
N GLY A 107 9.90 -3.78 -12.82
CA GLY A 107 8.54 -4.03 -12.36
C GLY A 107 8.29 -5.44 -11.79
N ASN A 108 9.36 -6.24 -11.59
CA ASN A 108 9.22 -7.55 -10.95
C ASN A 108 9.02 -7.40 -9.44
N ILE A 109 8.07 -8.14 -8.87
CA ILE A 109 7.82 -8.13 -7.44
C ILE A 109 8.93 -8.90 -6.73
N LEU A 110 9.68 -8.21 -5.86
CA LEU A 110 10.77 -8.77 -5.06
C LEU A 110 10.30 -9.20 -3.67
N TRP A 111 9.32 -8.49 -3.12
CA TRP A 111 8.79 -8.71 -1.78
C TRP A 111 7.33 -8.25 -1.72
N SER A 112 6.56 -8.89 -0.84
CA SER A 112 5.20 -8.44 -0.56
C SER A 112 4.77 -8.79 0.87
N TRP A 113 3.89 -7.96 1.41
CA TRP A 113 3.24 -8.15 2.69
C TRP A 113 1.74 -7.85 2.51
N ARG A 114 0.87 -8.65 3.14
CA ARG A 114 -0.57 -8.50 3.04
C ARG A 114 -1.20 -8.44 4.43
N ALA A 115 -2.03 -7.44 4.67
CA ALA A 115 -2.56 -7.14 6.00
C ALA A 115 -3.34 -8.30 6.63
N SER A 116 -4.17 -9.00 5.86
CA SER A 116 -4.97 -10.12 6.38
C SER A 116 -4.17 -11.33 6.83
N ASP A 117 -2.94 -11.52 6.31
CA ASP A 117 -2.06 -12.61 6.75
C ASP A 117 -1.51 -12.36 8.16
N HIS A 118 -1.56 -11.11 8.62
CA HIS A 118 -1.04 -10.65 9.91
C HIS A 118 -2.15 -10.24 10.90
N PHE A 119 -3.40 -10.62 10.63
CA PHE A 119 -4.55 -10.19 11.42
C PHE A 119 -4.39 -10.44 12.93
N ALA A 120 -3.84 -11.58 13.30
CA ALA A 120 -3.62 -11.94 14.71
C ALA A 120 -2.59 -11.03 15.40
N GLU A 121 -1.64 -10.45 14.64
CA GLU A 121 -0.57 -9.61 15.18
C GLU A 121 -1.04 -8.19 15.54
N PHE A 122 -2.19 -7.75 15.01
CA PHE A 122 -2.77 -6.44 15.34
C PHE A 122 -3.43 -6.39 16.72
N ASP A 123 -3.58 -7.53 17.40
CA ASP A 123 -4.09 -7.66 18.76
C ASP A 123 -5.44 -6.95 19.01
N PHE A 124 -6.32 -6.99 18.01
CA PHE A 124 -7.68 -6.47 18.16
C PHE A 124 -8.41 -7.17 19.30
N ASP A 125 -9.08 -6.41 20.14
CA ASP A 125 -9.97 -6.98 21.14
C ASP A 125 -11.21 -7.67 20.53
N GLU A 126 -11.93 -8.44 21.31
CA GLU A 126 -13.10 -9.19 20.84
C GLU A 126 -14.23 -8.28 20.33
N ALA A 127 -14.33 -7.06 20.83
CA ALA A 127 -15.35 -6.11 20.37
C ALA A 127 -15.00 -5.62 18.97
N ALA A 128 -13.74 -5.25 18.72
CA ALA A 128 -13.24 -4.85 17.41
C ALA A 128 -13.34 -5.99 16.39
N LYS A 129 -12.93 -7.21 16.75
CA LYS A 129 -13.08 -8.40 15.89
C LYS A 129 -14.54 -8.64 15.50
N ASN A 130 -15.47 -8.53 16.45
CA ASN A 130 -16.90 -8.67 16.17
C ASN A 130 -17.47 -7.60 15.24
N VAL A 131 -16.98 -6.37 15.35
CA VAL A 131 -17.36 -5.26 14.44
C VAL A 131 -16.85 -5.55 13.04
N LEU A 132 -15.56 -5.88 12.89
CA LEU A 132 -14.93 -6.23 11.61
C LEU A 132 -15.63 -7.42 10.95
N PHE A 133 -15.93 -8.47 11.72
CA PHE A 133 -16.60 -9.65 11.19
C PHE A 133 -17.96 -9.32 10.56
N ARG A 134 -18.75 -8.48 11.21
CA ARG A 134 -20.09 -8.10 10.73
C ARG A 134 -20.05 -7.08 9.61
N ASN A 135 -19.13 -6.15 9.69
CA ASN A 135 -19.03 -5.02 8.75
C ASN A 135 -17.58 -4.59 8.50
N PRO A 136 -16.83 -5.34 7.67
CA PRO A 136 -15.44 -5.01 7.40
C PRO A 136 -15.23 -3.68 6.67
N GLY A 137 -16.22 -3.16 5.98
CA GLY A 137 -16.20 -1.79 5.41
C GLY A 137 -16.69 -0.75 6.41
N LEU A 138 -15.92 -0.48 7.45
CA LEU A 138 -16.32 0.24 8.67
C LEU A 138 -16.92 1.64 8.45
N HIS A 139 -16.53 2.34 7.42
CA HIS A 139 -16.99 3.72 7.13
C HIS A 139 -18.00 3.82 5.99
N GLY A 140 -18.62 2.69 5.59
CA GLY A 140 -19.62 2.69 4.52
C GLY A 140 -19.05 2.87 3.12
N GLU A 141 -17.74 2.80 3.00
CA GLU A 141 -17.02 2.76 1.72
C GLU A 141 -17.18 1.38 1.06
N ALA A 142 -16.50 1.12 -0.05
CA ALA A 142 -16.63 -0.15 -0.76
C ALA A 142 -16.54 -1.32 0.21
N GLY A 143 -17.58 -2.14 0.24
CA GLY A 143 -17.75 -3.16 1.26
C GLY A 143 -16.51 -4.06 1.37
N GLY A 144 -15.94 -4.16 2.58
CA GLY A 144 -14.80 -5.00 2.84
C GLY A 144 -13.44 -4.31 2.94
N ASP A 145 -13.37 -3.02 2.78
CA ASP A 145 -12.17 -2.20 2.95
C ASP A 145 -11.88 -1.97 4.45
N TRP A 146 -11.22 -2.93 5.07
CA TRP A 146 -11.13 -3.04 6.53
C TRP A 146 -9.95 -2.30 7.15
N MET A 147 -8.83 -2.18 6.45
CA MET A 147 -7.65 -1.45 6.91
C MET A 147 -7.63 -0.03 6.36
N HIS A 148 -7.76 0.12 5.06
CA HIS A 148 -7.61 1.38 4.33
C HIS A 148 -6.31 2.08 4.64
N ILE A 149 -5.19 1.46 4.25
CA ILE A 149 -3.86 2.04 4.41
C ILE A 149 -3.71 3.23 3.46
N ASN A 150 -3.30 4.39 3.98
CA ASN A 150 -3.12 5.61 3.19
C ASN A 150 -1.66 5.96 2.95
N CYS A 151 -0.76 5.53 3.81
CA CYS A 151 0.64 5.89 3.76
C CYS A 151 1.53 4.70 4.13
N VAL A 152 2.63 4.53 3.41
CA VAL A 152 3.68 3.56 3.71
C VAL A 152 5.05 4.19 3.48
N SER A 153 5.99 3.93 4.39
CA SER A 153 7.30 4.54 4.34
C SER A 153 8.37 3.62 4.86
N VAL A 154 9.52 3.61 4.21
CA VAL A 154 10.75 3.03 4.77
C VAL A 154 11.21 3.90 5.95
N LEU A 155 11.56 3.28 7.07
CA LEU A 155 12.01 4.03 8.26
C LEU A 155 13.29 4.83 8.02
N GLY A 156 14.23 4.26 7.27
CA GLY A 156 15.54 4.86 7.07
C GLY A 156 16.40 4.89 8.35
N GLU A 157 17.59 5.47 8.25
CA GLU A 157 18.50 5.65 9.38
C GLU A 157 17.84 6.48 10.48
N ASN A 158 17.93 5.99 11.73
CA ASN A 158 17.25 6.62 12.86
C ASN A 158 17.91 6.31 14.20
N LYS A 159 17.74 7.22 15.16
CA LYS A 159 18.35 7.15 16.49
C LYS A 159 17.89 5.97 17.35
N LEU A 160 16.72 5.40 17.08
CA LEU A 160 16.19 4.28 17.87
C LEU A 160 16.92 2.99 17.48
N TYR A 161 17.14 2.79 16.19
CA TYR A 161 17.97 1.70 15.72
C TYR A 161 19.42 1.84 16.19
N ASP A 162 19.99 3.04 16.12
CA ASP A 162 21.35 3.32 16.63
C ASP A 162 21.49 3.02 18.14
N ALA A 163 20.40 3.15 18.88
CA ALA A 163 20.32 2.78 20.30
C ALA A 163 20.10 1.28 20.55
N GLY A 164 20.00 0.46 19.49
CA GLY A 164 19.86 -1.00 19.58
C GLY A 164 18.44 -1.52 19.54
N ASP A 165 17.46 -0.71 19.16
CA ASP A 165 16.07 -1.18 19.01
C ASP A 165 15.82 -1.71 17.59
N GLU A 166 15.88 -3.02 17.43
CA GLU A 166 15.71 -3.73 16.15
C GLU A 166 14.33 -3.50 15.50
N ARG A 167 13.32 -3.10 16.25
CA ARG A 167 12.00 -2.77 15.68
C ARG A 167 12.09 -1.61 14.70
N PHE A 168 13.07 -0.74 14.88
CA PHE A 168 13.32 0.45 14.04
C PHE A 168 14.43 0.23 13.01
N HIS A 169 14.66 -1.03 12.58
CA HIS A 169 15.61 -1.31 11.51
C HIS A 169 15.36 -0.43 10.29
N PRO A 170 16.38 0.18 9.66
CA PRO A 170 16.22 1.14 8.56
C PRO A 170 15.40 0.65 7.39
N ASP A 171 15.44 -0.66 7.10
CA ASP A 171 14.67 -1.27 5.99
C ASP A 171 13.22 -1.60 6.35
N ASN A 172 12.85 -1.50 7.63
CA ASN A 172 11.47 -1.73 8.05
C ASN A 172 10.54 -0.65 7.50
N LEU A 173 9.28 -1.02 7.34
CA LEU A 173 8.24 -0.13 6.84
C LEU A 173 7.35 0.34 7.97
N ILE A 174 6.97 1.60 7.96
CA ILE A 174 5.90 2.14 8.80
C ILE A 174 4.69 2.45 7.91
N PHE A 175 3.49 2.15 8.40
CA PHE A 175 2.24 2.46 7.71
C PHE A 175 1.18 2.98 8.66
N ASP A 176 0.21 3.73 8.15
CA ASP A 176 -1.02 4.06 8.84
C ASP A 176 -2.22 3.38 8.18
N ALA A 177 -3.16 2.90 9.00
CA ALA A 177 -4.42 2.31 8.54
C ALA A 177 -5.60 3.10 9.10
N ARG A 178 -6.24 3.86 8.23
CA ARG A 178 -7.32 4.79 8.56
C ARG A 178 -8.51 4.11 9.21
N ASN A 179 -8.99 3.01 8.63
CA ASN A 179 -10.20 2.34 9.09
C ASN A 179 -9.96 1.54 10.38
N ALA A 180 -8.78 0.97 10.52
CA ALA A 180 -8.39 0.22 11.71
C ALA A 180 -7.84 1.11 12.84
N ASN A 181 -7.55 2.39 12.58
CA ASN A 181 -6.90 3.32 13.51
C ASN A 181 -5.55 2.78 14.03
N ILE A 182 -4.75 2.22 13.13
CA ILE A 182 -3.45 1.62 13.45
C ILE A 182 -2.33 2.45 12.83
N LEU A 183 -1.25 2.61 13.60
CA LEU A 183 0.07 2.97 13.12
C LEU A 183 0.99 1.81 13.51
N ALA A 184 1.64 1.19 12.54
CA ALA A 184 2.46 0.00 12.79
C ALA A 184 3.75 -0.01 11.98
N ILE A 185 4.70 -0.81 12.46
CA ILE A 185 5.97 -1.09 11.78
C ILE A 185 5.97 -2.55 11.34
N ILE A 186 6.28 -2.78 10.08
CA ILE A 186 6.47 -4.10 9.49
C ILE A 186 7.97 -4.41 9.45
N SER A 187 8.37 -5.56 10.00
CA SER A 187 9.70 -6.08 9.77
C SER A 187 9.80 -6.71 8.37
N LYS A 188 10.71 -6.24 7.55
CA LYS A 188 10.96 -6.86 6.23
C LYS A 188 11.79 -8.15 6.30
N LYS A 189 12.30 -8.49 7.49
CA LYS A 189 13.14 -9.68 7.71
C LYS A 189 12.36 -10.91 8.18
N THR A 190 11.10 -10.75 8.52
CA THR A 190 10.25 -11.85 9.06
C THR A 190 9.05 -12.09 8.16
#